data_a90f9fa03199ac5d8840df2f79d4a3d6
#
_entry.id   a90f9fa03199ac5d8840df2f79d4a3d6
#
_cell.length_a   1.000
_cell.length_b   1.000
_cell.length_c   1.000
_cell.angle_alpha   90.00
_cell.angle_beta   90.00
_cell.angle_gamma   90.00
#
_symmetry.space_group_name_H-M   'P 1'
#
loop_
_entity.id
_entity.type
_entity.pdbx_description
1 polymer ?
#
loop_
_entity_poly.entity_id
_entity_poly.type
_entity_poly.pdbx_seq_one_letter_code
_entity_poly.pdbx_strand_id
1 'polypeptide(L)'
;MNCKKCNAELHEGDLFCPECMDKFAVNEQKEKVAEVSKVAKNTVLKQLNNIMFLVMAICFSVMVLPTVISTFTGLPMSILTNALELIFSIITVVGLWMGYTAKETSDLNKILRRASIYDAYTSVMYTIAIVFLAIGAAAATILSFLGGSLFSGASSSLGGNSQAQVEGDAIIGGIISAIVVILVFGVIIAIVSIMKSIYKSRRKYFVALGASTVSGEYKVEKAPIVGSFVLGGLSILSAIPSFLFGILKEIFLTPVLTNLGEFGLFIDGILNGMIGGMIFAALGSLVVGAYYILSGIWIKATHEAQLQNGAAVAAEQAVLEKLEAETEAAIREVEMQKKKAEDDARAAADLEAKQTQAMMQQMMMQMMQQQANNAAATATAAPAAEEAPSAE
;
A
#
# COMPACT_ATOMS: atom_id res chain seq x y z
N MET A 1 -17.06 -30.10 -27.95
CA MET A 1 -15.86 -30.18 -27.05
C MET A 1 -16.15 -31.21 -25.99
N ASN A 2 -15.09 -31.86 -25.42
CA ASN A 2 -15.34 -32.79 -24.31
C ASN A 2 -14.80 -32.21 -23.02
N CYS A 3 -15.51 -32.38 -21.94
CA CYS A 3 -15.08 -31.95 -20.58
C CYS A 3 -13.81 -32.67 -20.18
N LYS A 4 -12.78 -31.93 -19.77
CA LYS A 4 -11.48 -32.49 -19.34
C LYS A 4 -11.57 -33.36 -18.09
N LYS A 5 -12.65 -33.21 -17.30
CA LYS A 5 -12.81 -33.89 -16.00
C LYS A 5 -13.65 -35.16 -16.08
N CYS A 6 -14.72 -35.16 -16.84
CA CYS A 6 -15.66 -36.32 -16.94
C CYS A 6 -15.83 -36.84 -18.35
N ASN A 7 -15.19 -36.23 -19.36
CA ASN A 7 -15.27 -36.56 -20.77
C ASN A 7 -16.66 -36.40 -21.40
N ALA A 8 -17.61 -35.76 -20.72
CA ALA A 8 -18.93 -35.45 -21.26
C ALA A 8 -18.83 -34.47 -22.44
N GLU A 9 -19.74 -34.58 -23.39
CA GLU A 9 -19.80 -33.72 -24.56
C GLU A 9 -20.34 -32.34 -24.19
N LEU A 10 -19.58 -31.28 -24.54
CA LEU A 10 -19.90 -29.88 -24.25
C LEU A 10 -20.32 -29.19 -25.56
N HIS A 11 -21.38 -28.39 -25.49
CA HIS A 11 -21.84 -27.57 -26.61
C HIS A 11 -21.08 -26.23 -26.68
N GLU A 12 -21.07 -25.62 -27.85
CA GLU A 12 -20.54 -24.25 -28.01
C GLU A 12 -21.39 -23.27 -27.21
N GLY A 13 -20.76 -22.55 -26.28
CA GLY A 13 -21.41 -21.58 -25.38
C GLY A 13 -21.66 -22.08 -23.96
N ASP A 14 -21.40 -23.34 -23.67
CA ASP A 14 -21.49 -23.86 -22.29
C ASP A 14 -20.45 -23.16 -21.40
N LEU A 15 -20.88 -22.66 -20.24
CA LEU A 15 -20.02 -22.02 -19.25
C LEU A 15 -19.45 -23.03 -18.25
N PHE A 16 -20.11 -24.16 -18.07
CA PHE A 16 -19.72 -25.22 -17.14
C PHE A 16 -20.22 -26.56 -17.67
N CYS A 17 -19.66 -27.64 -17.16
CA CYS A 17 -20.11 -28.98 -17.51
C CYS A 17 -21.37 -29.36 -16.69
N PRO A 18 -22.52 -29.69 -17.34
CA PRO A 18 -23.75 -30.02 -16.61
C PRO A 18 -23.65 -31.32 -15.81
N GLU A 19 -22.76 -32.26 -16.19
CA GLU A 19 -22.61 -33.53 -15.48
C GLU A 19 -21.75 -33.46 -14.24
N CYS A 20 -20.57 -32.78 -14.32
CA CYS A 20 -19.62 -32.70 -13.20
C CYS A 20 -19.54 -31.32 -12.57
N MET A 21 -20.33 -30.35 -13.03
CA MET A 21 -20.37 -28.96 -12.55
C MET A 21 -19.00 -28.25 -12.62
N ASP A 22 -18.09 -28.71 -13.49
CA ASP A 22 -16.78 -28.10 -13.68
C ASP A 22 -16.90 -26.78 -14.44
N LYS A 23 -16.46 -25.69 -13.80
CA LYS A 23 -16.52 -24.30 -14.30
C LYS A 23 -15.36 -24.02 -15.27
N PHE A 24 -15.27 -24.77 -16.38
CA PHE A 24 -14.11 -24.72 -17.28
C PHE A 24 -13.90 -23.34 -17.92
N ALA A 25 -14.97 -22.61 -18.27
CA ALA A 25 -14.88 -21.25 -18.83
C ALA A 25 -14.27 -20.26 -17.81
N VAL A 26 -14.67 -20.34 -16.54
CA VAL A 26 -14.11 -19.55 -15.45
C VAL A 26 -12.64 -19.91 -15.21
N ASN A 27 -12.30 -21.20 -15.26
CA ASN A 27 -10.93 -21.66 -15.08
C ASN A 27 -10.01 -21.18 -16.21
N GLU A 28 -10.46 -21.20 -17.47
CA GLU A 28 -9.73 -20.65 -18.61
C GLU A 28 -9.50 -19.14 -18.47
N GLN A 29 -10.53 -18.40 -18.04
CA GLN A 29 -10.38 -16.96 -17.80
C GLN A 29 -9.45 -16.64 -16.62
N LYS A 30 -9.46 -17.46 -15.57
CA LYS A 30 -8.48 -17.35 -14.46
C LYS A 30 -7.05 -17.54 -14.94
N GLU A 31 -6.82 -18.44 -15.88
CA GLU A 31 -5.51 -18.68 -16.48
C GLU A 31 -5.06 -17.46 -17.29
N LYS A 32 -5.94 -16.83 -18.06
CA LYS A 32 -5.65 -15.58 -18.79
C LYS A 32 -5.32 -14.42 -17.84
N VAL A 33 -6.10 -14.23 -16.78
CA VAL A 33 -5.79 -13.23 -15.73
C VAL A 33 -4.43 -13.48 -15.11
N ALA A 34 -4.08 -14.73 -14.80
CA ALA A 34 -2.79 -15.10 -14.25
C ALA A 34 -1.64 -14.82 -15.21
N GLU A 35 -1.83 -15.06 -16.51
CA GLU A 35 -0.85 -14.77 -17.55
C GLU A 35 -0.59 -13.26 -17.67
N VAL A 36 -1.64 -12.44 -17.76
CA VAL A 36 -1.51 -10.97 -17.82
C VAL A 36 -0.89 -10.41 -16.54
N SER A 37 -1.25 -10.96 -15.37
CA SER A 37 -0.62 -10.59 -14.09
C SER A 37 0.88 -10.93 -14.07
N LYS A 38 1.29 -12.06 -14.66
CA LYS A 38 2.70 -12.43 -14.81
C LYS A 38 3.46 -11.45 -15.70
N VAL A 39 2.83 -10.94 -16.77
CA VAL A 39 3.41 -9.88 -17.63
C VAL A 39 3.62 -8.60 -16.83
N ALA A 40 2.65 -8.19 -16.01
CA ALA A 40 2.78 -7.01 -15.14
C ALA A 40 3.94 -7.17 -14.14
N LYS A 41 4.08 -8.33 -13.50
CA LYS A 41 5.19 -8.66 -12.61
C LYS A 41 6.54 -8.60 -13.35
N ASN A 42 6.63 -9.18 -14.54
CA ASN A 42 7.85 -9.20 -15.34
C ASN A 42 8.25 -7.79 -15.80
N THR A 43 7.29 -6.90 -16.03
CA THR A 43 7.55 -5.49 -16.33
C THR A 43 8.22 -4.79 -15.14
N VAL A 44 7.73 -4.99 -13.90
CA VAL A 44 8.38 -4.45 -12.69
C VAL A 44 9.80 -5.01 -12.57
N LEU A 45 9.96 -6.31 -12.77
CA LEU A 45 11.27 -6.97 -12.71
C LEU A 45 12.26 -6.38 -13.73
N LYS A 46 11.81 -6.14 -14.96
CA LYS A 46 12.63 -5.50 -16.00
C LYS A 46 13.04 -4.08 -15.61
N GLN A 47 12.15 -3.32 -14.98
CA GLN A 47 12.46 -1.98 -14.50
C GLN A 47 13.42 -1.98 -13.31
N LEU A 48 13.35 -2.98 -12.43
CA LEU A 48 14.30 -3.16 -11.32
C LEU A 48 15.69 -3.56 -11.82
N ASN A 49 15.77 -4.41 -12.83
CA ASN A 49 17.04 -4.87 -13.43
C ASN A 49 17.63 -3.87 -14.44
N ASN A 50 17.07 -2.66 -14.53
CA ASN A 50 17.59 -1.62 -15.42
C ASN A 50 18.83 -0.94 -14.81
N ILE A 51 19.74 -0.49 -15.68
CA ILE A 51 20.94 0.27 -15.30
C ILE A 51 20.61 1.52 -14.47
N MET A 52 19.49 2.18 -14.72
CA MET A 52 19.04 3.33 -13.97
C MET A 52 18.80 2.98 -12.49
N PHE A 53 18.18 1.83 -12.23
CA PHE A 53 17.96 1.35 -10.86
C PHE A 53 19.28 0.96 -10.18
N LEU A 54 20.24 0.40 -10.93
CA LEU A 54 21.59 0.15 -10.45
C LEU A 54 22.28 1.45 -10.01
N VAL A 55 22.26 2.47 -10.87
CA VAL A 55 22.86 3.77 -10.52
C VAL A 55 22.18 4.40 -9.29
N MET A 56 20.86 4.26 -9.15
CA MET A 56 20.15 4.66 -7.93
C MET A 56 20.66 3.92 -6.69
N ALA A 57 20.85 2.60 -6.79
CA ALA A 57 21.37 1.79 -5.68
C ALA A 57 22.80 2.20 -5.30
N ILE A 58 23.65 2.51 -6.27
CA ILE A 58 25.00 3.04 -6.05
C ILE A 58 24.94 4.43 -5.39
N CYS A 59 24.17 5.37 -5.93
CA CYS A 59 24.03 6.71 -5.36
C CYS A 59 23.54 6.65 -3.92
N PHE A 60 22.53 5.83 -3.63
CA PHE A 60 22.04 5.66 -2.26
C PHE A 60 23.10 5.03 -1.33
N SER A 61 23.86 4.05 -1.81
CA SER A 61 24.95 3.44 -1.04
C SER A 61 26.05 4.46 -0.68
N VAL A 62 26.40 5.35 -1.64
CA VAL A 62 27.35 6.44 -1.40
C VAL A 62 26.77 7.47 -0.42
N MET A 63 25.48 7.78 -0.49
CA MET A 63 24.78 8.69 0.41
C MET A 63 24.85 8.24 1.88
N VAL A 64 24.96 6.93 2.13
CA VAL A 64 25.04 6.38 3.51
C VAL A 64 26.43 6.57 4.13
N LEU A 65 27.50 6.75 3.35
CA LEU A 65 28.86 6.87 3.86
C LEU A 65 29.05 8.03 4.88
N PRO A 66 28.55 9.25 4.65
CA PRO A 66 28.61 10.32 5.65
C PRO A 66 27.90 9.94 6.96
N THR A 67 26.77 9.26 6.90
CA THR A 67 26.04 8.79 8.09
C THR A 67 26.87 7.75 8.87
N VAL A 68 27.56 6.84 8.16
CA VAL A 68 28.50 5.90 8.78
C VAL A 68 29.60 6.66 9.53
N ILE A 69 30.26 7.61 8.85
CA ILE A 69 31.35 8.38 9.44
C ILE A 69 30.84 9.16 10.67
N SER A 70 29.73 9.88 10.56
CA SER A 70 29.15 10.68 11.62
C SER A 70 28.71 9.86 12.84
N THR A 71 28.30 8.61 12.63
CA THR A 71 27.92 7.69 13.72
C THR A 71 29.13 7.32 14.58
N PHE A 72 30.31 7.17 13.99
CA PHE A 72 31.52 6.79 14.72
C PHE A 72 32.33 7.98 15.25
N THR A 73 32.18 9.18 14.67
CA THR A 73 32.92 10.39 15.05
C THR A 73 32.08 11.42 15.79
N GLY A 74 30.79 11.20 15.91
CA GLY A 74 29.80 12.14 16.46
C GLY A 74 29.84 12.21 18.01
N LEU A 75 29.21 13.26 18.55
CA LEU A 75 28.98 13.42 19.98
C LEU A 75 28.02 12.35 20.51
N PRO A 76 28.09 11.94 21.79
CA PRO A 76 27.25 10.87 22.35
C PRO A 76 25.75 11.03 22.12
N MET A 77 25.24 12.27 22.17
CA MET A 77 23.82 12.55 21.94
C MET A 77 23.39 12.35 20.49
N SER A 78 24.28 12.54 19.52
CA SER A 78 24.00 12.32 18.09
C SER A 78 24.17 10.85 17.67
N ILE A 79 24.88 10.03 18.46
CA ILE A 79 25.14 8.62 18.13
C ILE A 79 23.83 7.84 18.00
N LEU A 80 22.87 8.05 18.90
CA LEU A 80 21.59 7.31 18.85
C LEU A 80 20.76 7.63 17.59
N THR A 81 20.65 8.92 17.24
CA THR A 81 19.91 9.35 16.04
C THR A 81 20.60 8.89 14.77
N ASN A 82 21.92 9.03 14.70
CA ASN A 82 22.72 8.58 13.55
C ASN A 82 22.71 7.05 13.42
N ALA A 83 22.73 6.30 14.54
CA ALA A 83 22.63 4.84 14.51
C ALA A 83 21.29 4.35 13.98
N LEU A 84 20.17 4.98 14.38
CA LEU A 84 18.85 4.67 13.83
C LEU A 84 18.79 4.97 12.32
N GLU A 85 19.27 6.14 11.91
CA GLU A 85 19.33 6.51 10.49
C GLU A 85 20.18 5.52 9.70
N LEU A 86 21.32 5.12 10.23
CA LEU A 86 22.22 4.14 9.62
C LEU A 86 21.53 2.77 9.44
N ILE A 87 20.81 2.28 10.44
CA ILE A 87 20.08 1.02 10.37
C ILE A 87 19.05 1.05 9.22
N PHE A 88 18.21 2.09 9.17
CA PHE A 88 17.19 2.21 8.12
C PHE A 88 17.81 2.43 6.74
N SER A 89 18.92 3.15 6.65
CA SER A 89 19.68 3.34 5.42
C SER A 89 20.27 2.03 4.91
N ILE A 90 20.88 1.23 5.78
CA ILE A 90 21.42 -0.10 5.40
C ILE A 90 20.30 -1.02 4.90
N ILE A 91 19.16 -1.07 5.59
CA ILE A 91 18.02 -1.90 5.14
C ILE A 91 17.55 -1.45 3.74
N THR A 92 17.55 -0.14 3.47
CA THR A 92 17.19 0.40 2.15
C THR A 92 18.24 0.05 1.11
N VAL A 93 19.55 0.18 1.41
CA VAL A 93 20.64 -0.27 0.51
C VAL A 93 20.43 -1.73 0.14
N VAL A 94 20.26 -2.60 1.14
CA VAL A 94 20.01 -4.03 0.91
C VAL A 94 18.76 -4.23 0.03
N GLY A 95 17.68 -3.50 0.30
CA GLY A 95 16.45 -3.55 -0.50
C GLY A 95 16.67 -3.14 -1.96
N LEU A 96 17.44 -2.09 -2.22
CA LEU A 96 17.78 -1.63 -3.58
C LEU A 96 18.66 -2.65 -4.32
N TRP A 97 19.72 -3.16 -3.68
CA TRP A 97 20.57 -4.19 -4.28
C TRP A 97 19.82 -5.50 -4.54
N MET A 98 18.96 -5.94 -3.60
CA MET A 98 18.06 -7.08 -3.83
C MET A 98 17.09 -6.82 -4.99
N GLY A 99 16.63 -5.58 -5.17
CA GLY A 99 15.80 -5.18 -6.30
C GLY A 99 16.51 -5.32 -7.62
N TYR A 100 17.74 -4.82 -7.72
CA TYR A 100 18.56 -4.94 -8.94
C TYR A 100 18.90 -6.39 -9.28
N THR A 101 19.15 -7.25 -8.29
CA THR A 101 19.47 -8.68 -8.50
C THR A 101 18.26 -9.60 -8.46
N ALA A 102 17.03 -9.03 -8.44
CA ALA A 102 15.80 -9.80 -8.33
C ALA A 102 15.59 -10.71 -9.55
N LYS A 103 15.05 -11.91 -9.30
CA LYS A 103 14.66 -12.91 -10.30
C LYS A 103 13.14 -13.11 -10.29
N GLU A 104 12.60 -13.83 -11.24
CA GLU A 104 11.16 -14.14 -11.32
C GLU A 104 10.63 -14.83 -10.06
N THR A 105 11.47 -15.61 -9.38
CA THR A 105 11.12 -16.29 -8.12
C THR A 105 11.18 -15.38 -6.89
N SER A 106 11.72 -14.16 -7.03
CA SER A 106 11.90 -13.24 -5.91
C SER A 106 10.57 -12.63 -5.45
N ASP A 107 10.45 -12.42 -4.14
CA ASP A 107 9.32 -11.69 -3.52
C ASP A 107 9.54 -10.18 -3.70
N LEU A 108 9.07 -9.66 -4.84
CA LEU A 108 9.20 -8.23 -5.18
C LEU A 108 8.49 -7.31 -4.19
N ASN A 109 7.37 -7.75 -3.61
CA ASN A 109 6.66 -6.98 -2.59
C ASN A 109 7.54 -6.71 -1.37
N LYS A 110 8.20 -7.76 -0.87
CA LYS A 110 9.09 -7.65 0.28
C LYS A 110 10.34 -6.81 -0.04
N ILE A 111 10.88 -6.94 -1.24
CA ILE A 111 12.03 -6.17 -1.71
C ILE A 111 11.70 -4.68 -1.79
N LEU A 112 10.63 -4.30 -2.48
CA LEU A 112 10.22 -2.90 -2.66
C LEU A 112 9.82 -2.25 -1.33
N ARG A 113 9.22 -3.02 -0.42
CA ARG A 113 8.94 -2.55 0.93
C ARG A 113 10.21 -2.23 1.71
N ARG A 114 11.29 -3.03 1.55
CA ARG A 114 12.60 -2.75 2.16
C ARG A 114 13.27 -1.54 1.52
N ALA A 115 13.24 -1.43 0.19
CA ALA A 115 13.80 -0.30 -0.54
C ALA A 115 13.18 1.06 -0.19
N SER A 116 11.95 1.07 0.39
CA SER A 116 11.26 2.29 0.81
C SER A 116 11.28 2.55 2.32
N ILE A 117 12.06 1.78 3.11
CA ILE A 117 12.00 1.88 4.57
C ILE A 117 12.64 3.17 5.08
N TYR A 118 13.67 3.69 4.37
CA TYR A 118 14.27 4.99 4.67
C TYR A 118 13.27 6.14 4.48
N ASP A 119 12.46 6.11 3.42
CA ASP A 119 11.40 7.09 3.20
C ASP A 119 10.36 7.05 4.36
N ALA A 120 10.10 5.86 4.92
CA ALA A 120 9.26 5.71 6.11
C ALA A 120 9.86 6.37 7.34
N TYR A 121 11.11 6.05 7.63
CA TYR A 121 11.86 6.62 8.75
C TYR A 121 11.91 8.14 8.65
N THR A 122 12.33 8.68 7.51
CA THR A 122 12.43 10.11 7.27
C THR A 122 11.07 10.81 7.44
N SER A 123 9.99 10.23 6.96
CA SER A 123 8.63 10.77 7.16
C SER A 123 8.23 10.84 8.64
N VAL A 124 8.65 9.88 9.46
CA VAL A 124 8.43 9.89 10.92
C VAL A 124 9.29 10.97 11.59
N MET A 125 10.57 11.07 11.21
CA MET A 125 11.48 12.08 11.74
C MET A 125 11.00 13.51 11.45
N TYR A 126 10.48 13.77 10.24
CA TYR A 126 9.85 15.06 9.94
C TYR A 126 8.59 15.31 10.77
N THR A 127 7.83 14.27 11.14
CA THR A 127 6.70 14.44 12.05
C THR A 127 7.15 14.91 13.43
N ILE A 128 8.20 14.29 13.96
CA ILE A 128 8.80 14.66 15.22
C ILE A 128 9.36 16.09 15.14
N ALA A 129 10.06 16.42 14.05
CA ALA A 129 10.61 17.76 13.83
C ALA A 129 9.51 18.84 13.79
N ILE A 130 8.36 18.59 13.16
CA ILE A 130 7.22 19.52 13.15
C ILE A 130 6.73 19.79 14.57
N VAL A 131 6.62 18.76 15.41
CA VAL A 131 6.18 18.91 16.81
C VAL A 131 7.20 19.78 17.60
N PHE A 132 8.50 19.48 17.48
CA PHE A 132 9.52 20.29 18.15
C PHE A 132 9.57 21.74 17.63
N LEU A 133 9.42 21.95 16.32
CA LEU A 133 9.34 23.29 15.73
C LEU A 133 8.11 24.05 16.24
N ALA A 134 6.96 23.41 16.38
CA ALA A 134 5.77 24.04 16.91
C ALA A 134 5.92 24.45 18.39
N ILE A 135 6.54 23.58 19.21
CA ILE A 135 6.85 23.88 20.61
C ILE A 135 7.89 25.02 20.67
N GLY A 136 8.94 24.94 19.85
CA GLY A 136 9.98 25.97 19.74
C GLY A 136 9.43 27.33 19.32
N ALA A 137 8.51 27.32 18.34
CA ALA A 137 7.83 28.53 17.88
C ALA A 137 7.01 29.19 19.02
N ALA A 138 6.23 28.39 19.75
CA ALA A 138 5.46 28.88 20.89
C ALA A 138 6.38 29.46 21.97
N ALA A 139 7.44 28.77 22.34
CA ALA A 139 8.42 29.25 23.32
C ALA A 139 9.14 30.53 22.83
N ALA A 140 9.59 30.57 21.57
CA ALA A 140 10.24 31.74 21.00
C ALA A 140 9.30 32.95 20.91
N THR A 141 8.02 32.74 20.61
CA THR A 141 7.01 33.80 20.61
C THR A 141 6.81 34.40 22.00
N ILE A 142 6.70 33.55 23.03
CA ILE A 142 6.58 33.99 24.43
C ILE A 142 7.85 34.74 24.84
N LEU A 143 9.03 34.22 24.55
CA LEU A 143 10.32 34.88 24.90
C LEU A 143 10.47 36.20 24.13
N SER A 144 10.07 36.30 22.87
CA SER A 144 10.13 37.56 22.13
C SER A 144 9.21 38.62 22.71
N PHE A 145 8.02 38.22 23.16
CA PHE A 145 7.07 39.14 23.82
C PHE A 145 7.60 39.59 25.18
N LEU A 146 8.10 38.67 26.02
CA LEU A 146 8.68 39.00 27.34
C LEU A 146 10.02 39.77 27.21
N GLY A 147 10.87 39.39 26.24
CA GLY A 147 12.16 40.04 25.98
C GLY A 147 12.00 41.48 25.48
N GLY A 148 11.00 41.76 24.65
CA GLY A 148 10.67 43.12 24.21
C GLY A 148 10.33 44.03 25.38
N SER A 149 9.62 43.52 26.39
CA SER A 149 9.29 44.28 27.62
C SER A 149 10.49 44.46 28.58
N LEU A 150 11.37 43.47 28.65
CA LEU A 150 12.59 43.54 29.53
C LEU A 150 13.70 44.44 28.93
N PHE A 151 13.91 44.40 27.59
CA PHE A 151 14.92 45.22 26.90
C PHE A 151 14.56 46.69 26.90
N SER A 152 13.28 47.04 26.83
CA SER A 152 12.84 48.42 26.89
C SER A 152 12.98 49.01 28.31
N GLY A 153 12.79 48.20 29.37
CA GLY A 153 13.06 48.60 30.74
C GLY A 153 14.55 48.90 30.97
N ALA A 154 15.49 48.19 30.33
CA ALA A 154 16.92 48.43 30.42
C ALA A 154 17.37 49.67 29.64
N SER A 155 16.78 49.99 28.51
CA SER A 155 17.09 51.18 27.71
C SER A 155 16.55 52.49 28.33
N SER A 156 15.44 52.42 29.05
CA SER A 156 14.85 53.58 29.78
C SER A 156 15.72 54.04 30.95
N SER A 157 16.55 53.18 31.55
CA SER A 157 17.50 53.54 32.61
C SER A 157 18.73 54.32 32.12
N LEU A 158 19.00 54.35 30.80
CA LEU A 158 20.15 54.98 30.15
C LEU A 158 19.82 56.29 29.37
N GLY A 159 18.54 56.56 29.12
CA GLY A 159 18.11 57.75 28.39
C GLY A 159 16.83 58.32 28.96
N GLY A 160 16.91 59.58 29.41
CA GLY A 160 15.83 60.30 30.12
C GLY A 160 14.56 60.64 29.35
N ASN A 161 13.98 59.68 28.65
CA ASN A 161 12.70 59.81 27.94
C ASN A 161 11.52 59.43 28.89
N SER A 162 10.37 60.07 28.70
CA SER A 162 9.17 59.86 29.52
C SER A 162 8.75 58.38 29.52
N GLN A 163 8.57 57.80 30.69
CA GLN A 163 8.26 56.38 30.94
C GLN A 163 7.08 55.85 30.10
N ALA A 164 6.06 56.63 29.84
CA ALA A 164 4.88 56.22 29.08
C ALA A 164 5.12 55.97 27.55
N GLN A 165 6.09 56.70 26.97
CA GLN A 165 6.44 56.55 25.56
C GLN A 165 7.31 55.32 25.31
N VAL A 166 8.17 55.02 26.30
CA VAL A 166 9.06 53.83 26.28
C VAL A 166 8.26 52.53 26.48
N GLU A 167 7.20 52.52 27.30
CA GLU A 167 6.32 51.35 27.47
C GLU A 167 5.51 51.04 26.17
N GLY A 168 5.02 52.08 25.47
CA GLY A 168 4.31 51.92 24.22
C GLY A 168 5.18 51.31 23.10
N ASP A 169 6.37 51.84 22.93
CA ASP A 169 7.33 51.37 21.91
C ASP A 169 7.81 49.94 22.21
N ALA A 170 7.90 49.55 23.47
CA ALA A 170 8.28 48.20 23.91
C ALA A 170 7.24 47.14 23.56
N ILE A 171 5.98 47.45 23.83
CA ILE A 171 4.85 46.57 23.53
C ILE A 171 4.76 46.37 22.01
N ILE A 172 4.87 47.46 21.24
CA ILE A 172 4.86 47.40 19.77
C ILE A 172 6.05 46.58 19.24
N GLY A 173 7.26 46.80 19.75
CA GLY A 173 8.44 46.03 19.39
C GLY A 173 8.32 44.54 19.73
N GLY A 174 7.76 44.19 20.87
CA GLY A 174 7.45 42.81 21.28
C GLY A 174 6.44 42.14 20.35
N ILE A 175 5.38 42.86 19.98
CA ILE A 175 4.35 42.33 19.04
C ILE A 175 4.95 42.11 17.65
N ILE A 176 5.71 43.06 17.11
CA ILE A 176 6.35 42.92 15.80
C ILE A 176 7.31 41.74 15.80
N SER A 177 8.16 41.61 16.84
CA SER A 177 9.09 40.49 16.98
C SER A 177 8.36 39.14 17.04
N ALA A 178 7.28 39.06 17.81
CA ALA A 178 6.46 37.85 17.89
C ALA A 178 5.82 37.48 16.54
N ILE A 179 5.33 38.46 15.79
CA ILE A 179 4.78 38.24 14.44
C ILE A 179 5.86 37.71 13.49
N VAL A 180 7.05 38.29 13.49
CA VAL A 180 8.20 37.82 12.68
C VAL A 180 8.57 36.38 13.01
N VAL A 181 8.66 36.05 14.30
CA VAL A 181 8.94 34.70 14.76
C VAL A 181 7.87 33.71 14.27
N ILE A 182 6.59 34.04 14.40
CA ILE A 182 5.49 33.18 13.93
C ILE A 182 5.58 32.98 12.42
N LEU A 183 5.84 34.03 11.65
CA LEU A 183 5.98 33.94 10.18
C LEU A 183 7.15 33.04 9.78
N VAL A 184 8.32 33.25 10.39
CA VAL A 184 9.52 32.43 10.09
C VAL A 184 9.31 30.97 10.44
N PHE A 185 8.84 30.66 11.64
CA PHE A 185 8.54 29.28 12.04
C PHE A 185 7.40 28.67 11.20
N GLY A 186 6.38 29.45 10.85
CA GLY A 186 5.29 29.04 9.99
C GLY A 186 5.77 28.59 8.61
N VAL A 187 6.67 29.35 8.00
CA VAL A 187 7.31 28.99 6.72
C VAL A 187 8.15 27.71 6.86
N ILE A 188 8.96 27.59 7.91
CA ILE A 188 9.78 26.40 8.16
C ILE A 188 8.90 25.17 8.35
N ILE A 189 7.84 25.25 9.16
CA ILE A 189 6.89 24.15 9.39
C ILE A 189 6.19 23.76 8.09
N ALA A 190 5.82 24.73 7.24
CA ALA A 190 5.21 24.46 5.94
C ALA A 190 6.17 23.68 5.03
N ILE A 191 7.44 24.10 4.92
CA ILE A 191 8.47 23.41 4.15
C ILE A 191 8.66 21.97 4.67
N VAL A 192 8.85 21.79 5.98
CA VAL A 192 9.04 20.47 6.60
C VAL A 192 7.81 19.56 6.37
N SER A 193 6.61 20.14 6.38
CA SER A 193 5.35 19.40 6.12
C SER A 193 5.27 18.94 4.66
N ILE A 194 5.70 19.76 3.71
CA ILE A 194 5.80 19.38 2.30
C ILE A 194 6.79 18.22 2.14
N MET A 195 7.98 18.32 2.72
CA MET A 195 9.00 17.27 2.68
C MET A 195 8.47 15.95 3.24
N LYS A 196 7.83 15.98 4.42
CA LYS A 196 7.14 14.82 5.01
C LYS A 196 6.14 14.19 4.03
N SER A 197 5.32 15.01 3.37
CA SER A 197 4.30 14.54 2.43
C SER A 197 4.93 13.82 1.24
N ILE A 198 6.05 14.33 0.71
CA ILE A 198 6.79 13.73 -0.41
C ILE A 198 7.31 12.33 0.00
N TYR A 199 8.02 12.21 1.13
CA TYR A 199 8.54 10.93 1.60
C TYR A 199 7.43 9.91 1.86
N LYS A 200 6.32 10.34 2.48
CA LYS A 200 5.14 9.49 2.68
C LYS A 200 4.54 9.00 1.37
N SER A 201 4.46 9.87 0.35
CA SER A 201 3.94 9.52 -0.98
C SER A 201 4.87 8.54 -1.70
N ARG A 202 6.19 8.73 -1.64
CA ARG A 202 7.18 7.81 -2.20
C ARG A 202 7.06 6.42 -1.58
N ARG A 203 7.01 6.33 -0.24
CA ARG A 203 6.80 5.06 0.45
C ARG A 203 5.52 4.36 -0.01
N LYS A 204 4.39 5.10 -0.06
CA LYS A 204 3.11 4.54 -0.52
C LYS A 204 3.22 3.98 -1.93
N TYR A 205 3.92 4.68 -2.82
CA TYR A 205 4.16 4.23 -4.18
C TYR A 205 4.92 2.90 -4.23
N PHE A 206 6.05 2.78 -3.55
CA PHE A 206 6.84 1.55 -3.52
C PHE A 206 6.07 0.36 -2.93
N VAL A 207 5.28 0.60 -1.86
CA VAL A 207 4.43 -0.44 -1.25
C VAL A 207 3.32 -0.86 -2.20
N ALA A 208 2.64 0.07 -2.87
CA ALA A 208 1.59 -0.23 -3.84
C ALA A 208 2.15 -0.94 -5.08
N LEU A 209 3.32 -0.52 -5.57
CA LEU A 209 4.03 -1.21 -6.65
C LEU A 209 4.39 -2.65 -6.26
N GLY A 210 4.84 -2.87 -5.02
CA GLY A 210 5.09 -4.20 -4.49
C GLY A 210 3.83 -5.05 -4.40
N ALA A 211 2.73 -4.49 -3.92
CA ALA A 211 1.44 -5.16 -3.83
C ALA A 211 0.91 -5.56 -5.22
N SER A 212 1.07 -4.70 -6.24
CA SER A 212 0.64 -4.99 -7.61
C SER A 212 1.34 -6.20 -8.23
N THR A 213 2.55 -6.54 -7.78
CA THR A 213 3.25 -7.75 -8.26
C THR A 213 2.66 -9.05 -7.72
N VAL A 214 1.81 -8.98 -6.70
CA VAL A 214 1.12 -10.13 -6.10
C VAL A 214 -0.32 -10.20 -6.56
N SER A 215 -1.05 -9.07 -6.51
CA SER A 215 -2.47 -9.00 -6.89
C SER A 215 -2.70 -8.86 -8.40
N GLY A 216 -1.69 -8.42 -9.15
CA GLY A 216 -1.83 -8.01 -10.55
C GLY A 216 -2.48 -6.64 -10.74
N GLU A 217 -3.22 -6.14 -9.76
CA GLU A 217 -3.89 -4.84 -9.82
C GLU A 217 -2.96 -3.69 -9.46
N TYR A 218 -2.91 -2.67 -10.30
CA TYR A 218 -2.16 -1.44 -10.04
C TYR A 218 -3.10 -0.28 -9.73
N LYS A 219 -3.24 0.05 -8.43
CA LYS A 219 -4.18 1.08 -7.91
C LYS A 219 -3.49 2.40 -7.52
N VAL A 220 -2.50 2.85 -8.29
CA VAL A 220 -1.80 4.11 -8.01
C VAL A 220 -2.24 5.18 -8.99
N GLU A 221 -3.09 6.12 -8.55
CA GLU A 221 -3.56 7.23 -9.37
C GLU A 221 -2.47 8.29 -9.62
N LYS A 222 -1.68 8.61 -8.59
CA LYS A 222 -0.64 9.65 -8.65
C LYS A 222 0.69 9.12 -8.12
N ALA A 223 1.66 9.02 -9.02
CA ALA A 223 3.03 8.68 -8.65
C ALA A 223 3.77 9.93 -8.10
N PRO A 224 4.69 9.76 -7.13
CA PRO A 224 5.43 10.87 -6.51
C PRO A 224 6.59 11.40 -7.38
N ILE A 225 6.34 11.61 -8.67
CA ILE A 225 7.33 12.03 -9.66
C ILE A 225 7.83 13.46 -9.34
N VAL A 226 6.90 14.40 -9.26
CA VAL A 226 7.23 15.82 -8.98
C VAL A 226 7.93 15.96 -7.63
N GLY A 227 7.45 15.26 -6.60
CA GLY A 227 8.07 15.28 -5.28
C GLY A 227 9.52 14.79 -5.31
N SER A 228 9.84 13.76 -6.10
CA SER A 228 11.22 13.26 -6.24
C SER A 228 12.10 14.29 -6.94
N PHE A 229 11.63 14.97 -7.97
CA PHE A 229 12.38 16.06 -8.61
C PHE A 229 12.58 17.26 -7.69
N VAL A 230 11.57 17.63 -6.90
CA VAL A 230 11.68 18.69 -5.89
C VAL A 230 12.75 18.35 -4.85
N LEU A 231 12.76 17.12 -4.31
CA LEU A 231 13.80 16.67 -3.38
C LEU A 231 15.19 16.74 -4.01
N GLY A 232 15.31 16.25 -5.25
CA GLY A 232 16.58 16.28 -5.98
C GLY A 232 17.08 17.71 -6.26
N GLY A 233 16.20 18.58 -6.73
CA GLY A 233 16.51 19.99 -6.98
C GLY A 233 16.91 20.74 -5.70
N LEU A 234 16.17 20.59 -4.62
CA LEU A 234 16.51 21.20 -3.33
C LEU A 234 17.85 20.70 -2.78
N SER A 235 18.14 19.38 -2.94
CA SER A 235 19.42 18.83 -2.54
C SER A 235 20.59 19.41 -3.33
N ILE A 236 20.44 19.61 -4.64
CA ILE A 236 21.47 20.25 -5.48
C ILE A 236 21.60 21.73 -5.10
N LEU A 237 20.50 22.44 -4.92
CA LEU A 237 20.51 23.84 -4.50
C LEU A 237 21.19 24.04 -3.15
N SER A 238 21.05 23.10 -2.22
CA SER A 238 21.72 23.15 -0.90
C SER A 238 23.25 23.03 -0.98
N ALA A 239 23.79 22.50 -2.08
CA ALA A 239 25.24 22.45 -2.31
C ALA A 239 25.84 23.83 -2.71
N ILE A 240 25.05 24.68 -3.37
CA ILE A 240 25.53 25.96 -3.93
C ILE A 240 26.14 26.89 -2.85
N PRO A 241 25.48 27.16 -1.70
CA PRO A 241 26.04 28.02 -0.68
C PRO A 241 27.41 27.53 -0.16
N SER A 242 27.59 26.22 -0.04
CA SER A 242 28.83 25.62 0.44
C SER A 242 30.00 25.85 -0.53
N PHE A 243 29.76 25.72 -1.84
CA PHE A 243 30.76 26.03 -2.87
C PHE A 243 31.03 27.52 -2.94
N LEU A 244 29.98 28.38 -2.91
CA LEU A 244 30.13 29.82 -2.94
C LEU A 244 30.92 30.33 -1.74
N PHE A 245 30.67 29.78 -0.54
CA PHE A 245 31.43 30.18 0.65
C PHE A 245 32.92 29.85 0.52
N GLY A 246 33.29 28.71 -0.04
CA GLY A 246 34.68 28.37 -0.34
C GLY A 246 35.34 29.37 -1.29
N ILE A 247 34.66 29.72 -2.38
CA ILE A 247 35.15 30.70 -3.37
C ILE A 247 35.27 32.11 -2.75
N LEU A 248 34.24 32.54 -2.02
CA LEU A 248 34.22 33.86 -1.38
C LEU A 248 35.33 33.99 -0.31
N LYS A 249 35.58 32.92 0.43
CA LYS A 249 36.69 32.88 1.40
C LYS A 249 38.03 33.16 0.68
N GLU A 250 38.33 32.43 -0.40
CA GLU A 250 39.58 32.58 -1.12
C GLU A 250 39.74 33.99 -1.74
N ILE A 251 38.66 34.55 -2.30
CA ILE A 251 38.73 35.85 -2.95
C ILE A 251 38.82 37.02 -1.95
N PHE A 252 38.00 36.98 -0.88
CA PHE A 252 37.84 38.15 -0.01
C PHE A 252 38.52 38.01 1.36
N LEU A 253 38.51 36.79 1.97
CA LEU A 253 38.99 36.60 3.32
C LEU A 253 40.49 36.26 3.38
N THR A 254 40.98 35.42 2.48
CA THR A 254 42.39 35.01 2.47
C THR A 254 43.35 36.18 2.36
N PRO A 255 43.14 37.23 1.50
CA PRO A 255 43.99 38.38 1.46
C PRO A 255 43.99 39.24 2.76
N VAL A 256 42.85 39.27 3.46
CA VAL A 256 42.74 39.97 4.74
C VAL A 256 43.47 39.21 5.85
N LEU A 257 43.27 37.87 5.89
CA LEU A 257 43.90 37.03 6.91
C LEU A 257 45.43 36.98 6.77
N THR A 258 45.96 36.97 5.58
CA THR A 258 47.41 37.03 5.33
C THR A 258 48.05 38.29 5.91
N ASN A 259 47.32 39.43 5.94
CA ASN A 259 47.79 40.65 6.55
C ASN A 259 47.77 40.66 8.07
N LEU A 260 47.11 39.70 8.74
CA LEU A 260 47.00 39.56 10.19
C LEU A 260 48.13 38.68 10.82
N GLY A 261 49.10 38.25 9.99
CA GLY A 261 50.25 37.47 10.44
C GLY A 261 49.85 36.12 11.05
N GLU A 262 50.49 35.71 12.14
CA GLU A 262 50.25 34.38 12.77
C GLU A 262 48.82 34.19 13.22
N PHE A 263 48.14 35.22 13.69
CA PHE A 263 46.71 35.12 14.05
C PHE A 263 45.82 34.89 12.84
N GLY A 264 46.15 35.51 11.72
CA GLY A 264 45.47 35.26 10.44
C GLY A 264 45.65 33.84 9.96
N LEU A 265 46.84 33.25 10.08
CA LEU A 265 47.12 31.85 9.73
C LEU A 265 46.35 30.87 10.62
N PHE A 266 46.19 31.14 11.91
CA PHE A 266 45.40 30.34 12.84
C PHE A 266 43.90 30.33 12.40
N ILE A 267 43.33 31.51 12.11
CA ILE A 267 41.95 31.64 11.64
C ILE A 267 41.79 30.96 10.29
N ASP A 268 42.72 31.14 9.37
CA ASP A 268 42.70 30.50 8.05
C ASP A 268 42.70 28.98 8.16
N GLY A 269 43.48 28.41 9.07
CA GLY A 269 43.49 26.96 9.36
C GLY A 269 42.11 26.43 9.81
N ILE A 270 41.45 27.16 10.73
CA ILE A 270 40.09 26.82 11.18
C ILE A 270 39.10 26.89 10.02
N LEU A 271 39.12 27.98 9.25
CA LEU A 271 38.21 28.18 8.12
C LEU A 271 38.43 27.15 7.03
N ASN A 272 39.67 26.75 6.72
CA ASN A 272 39.98 25.70 5.77
C ASN A 272 39.40 24.33 6.22
N GLY A 273 39.48 24.00 7.51
CA GLY A 273 38.84 22.81 8.07
C GLY A 273 37.31 22.83 7.92
N MET A 274 36.69 23.99 8.20
CA MET A 274 35.25 24.17 8.02
C MET A 274 34.85 24.08 6.55
N ILE A 275 35.59 24.72 5.65
CA ILE A 275 35.32 24.68 4.21
C ILE A 275 35.47 23.25 3.64
N GLY A 276 36.51 22.53 4.07
CA GLY A 276 36.67 21.13 3.70
C GLY A 276 35.42 20.29 4.06
N GLY A 277 34.90 20.46 5.27
CA GLY A 277 33.65 19.85 5.72
C GLY A 277 32.44 20.28 4.88
N MET A 278 32.33 21.58 4.54
CA MET A 278 31.23 22.12 3.73
C MET A 278 31.29 21.60 2.29
N ILE A 279 32.47 21.49 1.68
CA ILE A 279 32.65 20.93 0.33
C ILE A 279 32.26 19.44 0.33
N PHE A 280 32.68 18.70 1.34
CA PHE A 280 32.31 17.30 1.49
C PHE A 280 30.79 17.12 1.64
N ALA A 281 30.14 17.97 2.43
CA ALA A 281 28.68 18.00 2.57
C ALA A 281 28.00 18.38 1.26
N ALA A 282 28.55 19.33 0.50
CA ALA A 282 28.05 19.73 -0.82
C ALA A 282 28.10 18.59 -1.84
N LEU A 283 29.20 17.85 -1.88
CA LEU A 283 29.32 16.65 -2.72
C LEU A 283 28.29 15.58 -2.33
N GLY A 284 28.09 15.37 -1.02
CA GLY A 284 27.02 14.50 -0.52
C GLY A 284 25.63 14.96 -1.00
N SER A 285 25.36 16.26 -0.93
CA SER A 285 24.08 16.83 -1.40
C SER A 285 23.86 16.65 -2.90
N LEU A 286 24.92 16.72 -3.71
CA LEU A 286 24.84 16.43 -5.14
C LEU A 286 24.49 14.96 -5.42
N VAL A 287 25.09 14.03 -4.69
CA VAL A 287 24.78 12.58 -4.80
C VAL A 287 23.33 12.31 -4.37
N VAL A 288 22.87 12.93 -3.27
CA VAL A 288 21.48 12.86 -2.83
C VAL A 288 20.54 13.41 -3.90
N GLY A 289 20.89 14.55 -4.49
CA GLY A 289 20.13 15.15 -5.58
C GLY A 289 20.02 14.24 -6.79
N ALA A 290 21.14 13.65 -7.22
CA ALA A 290 21.18 12.69 -8.31
C ALA A 290 20.30 11.47 -8.02
N TYR A 291 20.37 10.89 -6.82
CA TYR A 291 19.52 9.78 -6.39
C TYR A 291 18.02 10.10 -6.55
N TYR A 292 17.56 11.25 -6.05
CA TYR A 292 16.15 11.61 -6.12
C TYR A 292 15.69 11.94 -7.53
N ILE A 293 16.52 12.58 -8.37
CA ILE A 293 16.20 12.84 -9.77
C ILE A 293 16.08 11.52 -10.55
N LEU A 294 17.06 10.62 -10.42
CA LEU A 294 17.01 9.30 -11.06
C LEU A 294 15.81 8.48 -10.57
N SER A 295 15.52 8.55 -9.27
CA SER A 295 14.33 7.93 -8.71
C SER A 295 13.04 8.49 -9.31
N GLY A 296 12.95 9.81 -9.54
CA GLY A 296 11.80 10.44 -10.19
C GLY A 296 11.60 9.94 -11.62
N ILE A 297 12.68 9.83 -12.39
CA ILE A 297 12.66 9.31 -13.77
C ILE A 297 12.24 7.81 -13.75
N TRP A 298 12.83 7.01 -12.87
CA TRP A 298 12.51 5.60 -12.73
C TRP A 298 11.04 5.39 -12.32
N ILE A 299 10.54 6.15 -11.35
CA ILE A 299 9.14 6.14 -10.90
C ILE A 299 8.22 6.47 -12.08
N LYS A 300 8.55 7.48 -12.90
CA LYS A 300 7.76 7.86 -14.07
C LYS A 300 7.67 6.70 -15.06
N ALA A 301 8.80 6.16 -15.47
CA ALA A 301 8.86 5.05 -16.43
C ALA A 301 8.11 3.80 -15.94
N THR A 302 8.27 3.47 -14.66
CA THR A 302 7.60 2.31 -14.05
C THR A 302 6.10 2.54 -13.91
N HIS A 303 5.68 3.76 -13.55
CA HIS A 303 4.27 4.12 -13.41
C HIS A 303 3.54 4.05 -14.75
N GLU A 304 4.10 4.62 -15.81
CA GLU A 304 3.52 4.59 -17.16
C GLU A 304 3.38 3.15 -17.68
N ALA A 305 4.42 2.32 -17.51
CA ALA A 305 4.37 0.91 -17.87
C ALA A 305 3.33 0.11 -17.08
N GLN A 306 3.20 0.38 -15.78
CA GLN A 306 2.24 -0.31 -14.93
C GLN A 306 0.80 0.15 -15.12
N LEU A 307 0.55 1.39 -15.54
CA LEU A 307 -0.79 1.84 -15.91
C LEU A 307 -1.33 1.06 -17.10
N GLN A 308 -0.51 0.81 -18.11
CA GLN A 308 -0.90 0.02 -19.28
C GLN A 308 -1.19 -1.44 -18.91
N ASN A 309 -0.30 -2.07 -18.14
CA ASN A 309 -0.48 -3.45 -17.70
C ASN A 309 -1.64 -3.60 -16.71
N GLY A 310 -1.79 -2.66 -15.77
CA GLY A 310 -2.87 -2.67 -14.79
C GLY A 310 -4.25 -2.51 -15.43
N ALA A 311 -4.37 -1.71 -16.49
CA ALA A 311 -5.61 -1.61 -17.27
C ALA A 311 -5.95 -2.94 -17.96
N ALA A 312 -4.96 -3.64 -18.53
CA ALA A 312 -5.16 -4.95 -19.11
C ALA A 312 -5.61 -5.99 -18.08
N VAL A 313 -4.96 -6.04 -16.91
CA VAL A 313 -5.34 -6.93 -15.79
C VAL A 313 -6.76 -6.62 -15.31
N ALA A 314 -7.10 -5.35 -15.13
CA ALA A 314 -8.42 -4.93 -14.67
C ALA A 314 -9.53 -5.30 -15.69
N ALA A 315 -9.25 -5.20 -16.98
CA ALA A 315 -10.17 -5.62 -18.03
C ALA A 315 -10.45 -7.13 -17.96
N GLU A 316 -9.40 -7.95 -17.86
CA GLU A 316 -9.55 -9.41 -17.78
C GLU A 316 -10.22 -9.85 -16.45
N GLN A 317 -9.97 -9.13 -15.34
CA GLN A 317 -10.66 -9.38 -14.07
C GLN A 317 -12.15 -9.04 -14.14
N ALA A 318 -12.53 -7.94 -14.79
CA ALA A 318 -13.93 -7.57 -14.98
C ALA A 318 -14.68 -8.62 -15.82
N VAL A 319 -14.01 -9.19 -16.84
CA VAL A 319 -14.56 -10.31 -17.62
C VAL A 319 -14.73 -11.55 -16.74
N LEU A 320 -13.74 -11.84 -15.88
CA LEU A 320 -13.79 -12.98 -14.95
C LEU A 320 -14.95 -12.85 -13.95
N GLU A 321 -15.11 -11.69 -13.31
CA GLU A 321 -16.21 -11.45 -12.36
C GLU A 321 -17.59 -11.61 -13.03
N LYS A 322 -17.74 -11.08 -14.24
CA LYS A 322 -18.97 -11.25 -15.00
C LYS A 322 -19.24 -12.71 -15.32
N LEU A 323 -18.21 -13.43 -15.78
CA LEU A 323 -18.30 -14.84 -16.14
C LEU A 323 -18.59 -15.72 -14.92
N GLU A 324 -17.99 -15.41 -13.74
CA GLU A 324 -18.31 -16.10 -12.49
C GLU A 324 -19.78 -15.91 -12.10
N ALA A 325 -20.28 -14.67 -12.17
CA ALA A 325 -21.68 -14.36 -11.85
C ALA A 325 -22.66 -15.07 -12.80
N GLU A 326 -22.40 -15.05 -14.11
CA GLU A 326 -23.21 -15.76 -15.12
C GLU A 326 -23.18 -17.27 -14.91
N THR A 327 -21.99 -17.84 -14.65
CA THR A 327 -21.84 -19.28 -14.40
C THR A 327 -22.57 -19.71 -13.12
N GLU A 328 -22.48 -18.94 -12.04
CA GLU A 328 -23.21 -19.23 -10.80
C GLU A 328 -24.74 -19.13 -10.98
N ALA A 329 -25.21 -18.15 -11.75
CA ALA A 329 -26.63 -18.03 -12.05
C ALA A 329 -27.15 -19.25 -12.85
N ALA A 330 -26.38 -19.66 -13.86
CA ALA A 330 -26.72 -20.82 -14.69
C ALA A 330 -26.69 -22.15 -13.90
N ILE A 331 -25.70 -22.33 -13.00
CA ILE A 331 -25.64 -23.50 -12.09
C ILE A 331 -26.88 -23.55 -11.21
N ARG A 332 -27.27 -22.42 -10.59
CA ARG A 332 -28.48 -22.37 -9.74
C ARG A 332 -29.74 -22.70 -10.52
N GLU A 333 -29.84 -22.30 -11.77
CA GLU A 333 -30.97 -22.61 -12.61
C GLU A 333 -31.04 -24.12 -12.88
N VAL A 334 -29.94 -24.77 -13.26
CA VAL A 334 -29.84 -26.20 -13.45
C VAL A 334 -30.19 -26.98 -12.17
N GLU A 335 -29.69 -26.54 -11.02
CA GLU A 335 -30.02 -27.17 -9.73
C GLU A 335 -31.51 -27.03 -9.40
N MET A 336 -32.14 -25.89 -9.67
CA MET A 336 -33.57 -25.70 -9.47
C MET A 336 -34.38 -26.59 -10.39
N GLN A 337 -34.00 -26.72 -11.67
CA GLN A 337 -34.66 -27.60 -12.63
C GLN A 337 -34.55 -29.08 -12.21
N LYS A 338 -33.36 -29.51 -11.77
CA LYS A 338 -33.12 -30.84 -11.27
C LYS A 338 -33.97 -31.14 -10.03
N LYS A 339 -34.01 -30.22 -9.08
CA LYS A 339 -34.84 -30.36 -7.87
C LYS A 339 -36.33 -30.44 -8.23
N LYS A 340 -36.82 -29.62 -9.15
CA LYS A 340 -38.20 -29.67 -9.63
C LYS A 340 -38.50 -31.00 -10.29
N ALA A 341 -37.61 -31.52 -11.14
CA ALA A 341 -37.77 -32.82 -11.77
C ALA A 341 -37.78 -33.98 -10.71
N GLU A 342 -36.97 -33.91 -9.67
CA GLU A 342 -36.99 -34.85 -8.57
C GLU A 342 -38.30 -34.78 -7.77
N ASP A 343 -38.80 -33.55 -7.50
CA ASP A 343 -40.07 -33.37 -6.78
C ASP A 343 -41.27 -33.86 -7.62
N ASP A 344 -41.27 -33.58 -8.94
CA ASP A 344 -42.26 -34.06 -9.88
C ASP A 344 -42.24 -35.61 -9.99
N ALA A 345 -41.05 -36.23 -10.03
CA ALA A 345 -40.90 -37.69 -10.03
C ALA A 345 -41.38 -38.31 -8.72
N ARG A 346 -41.14 -37.71 -7.57
CA ARG A 346 -41.67 -38.14 -6.27
C ARG A 346 -43.18 -38.04 -6.21
N ALA A 347 -43.75 -36.95 -6.70
CA ALA A 347 -45.20 -36.76 -6.79
C ALA A 347 -45.87 -37.79 -7.68
N ALA A 348 -45.24 -38.16 -8.80
CA ALA A 348 -45.70 -39.20 -9.71
C ALA A 348 -45.67 -40.59 -9.04
N ALA A 349 -44.56 -40.92 -8.34
CA ALA A 349 -44.43 -42.17 -7.59
C ALA A 349 -45.45 -42.29 -6.44
N ASP A 350 -45.71 -41.19 -5.72
CA ASP A 350 -46.74 -41.13 -4.68
C ASP A 350 -48.16 -41.34 -5.26
N LEU A 351 -48.44 -40.82 -6.46
CA LEU A 351 -49.72 -41.03 -7.12
C LEU A 351 -49.91 -42.48 -7.56
N GLU A 352 -48.87 -43.10 -8.12
CA GLU A 352 -48.91 -44.54 -8.49
C GLU A 352 -49.07 -45.41 -7.25
N ALA A 353 -48.39 -45.10 -6.16
CA ALA A 353 -48.55 -45.83 -4.88
C ALA A 353 -49.97 -45.73 -4.35
N LYS A 354 -50.61 -44.55 -4.38
CA LYS A 354 -52.01 -44.36 -3.99
C LYS A 354 -52.99 -45.11 -4.90
N GLN A 355 -52.73 -45.10 -6.21
CA GLN A 355 -53.56 -45.86 -7.16
C GLN A 355 -53.47 -47.36 -6.92
N THR A 356 -52.25 -47.88 -6.69
CA THR A 356 -52.01 -49.29 -6.35
C THR A 356 -52.71 -49.68 -5.02
N GLN A 357 -52.63 -48.79 -4.03
CA GLN A 357 -53.31 -49.03 -2.74
C GLN A 357 -54.82 -49.01 -2.86
N ALA A 358 -55.39 -48.08 -3.68
CA ALA A 358 -56.83 -48.05 -3.95
C ALA A 358 -57.31 -49.33 -4.70
N MET A 359 -56.51 -49.77 -5.68
CA MET A 359 -56.83 -51.03 -6.40
C MET A 359 -56.78 -52.25 -5.50
N MET A 360 -55.81 -52.31 -4.59
CA MET A 360 -55.68 -53.38 -3.60
C MET A 360 -56.88 -53.40 -2.61
N GLN A 361 -57.29 -52.18 -2.15
CA GLN A 361 -58.51 -52.05 -1.32
C GLN A 361 -59.76 -52.48 -2.05
N GLN A 362 -59.89 -52.13 -3.34
CA GLN A 362 -61.03 -52.54 -4.17
C GLN A 362 -61.09 -54.07 -4.36
N MET A 363 -59.92 -54.69 -4.60
CA MET A 363 -59.78 -56.14 -4.71
C MET A 363 -60.11 -56.83 -3.37
N MET A 364 -59.68 -56.28 -2.24
CA MET A 364 -59.97 -56.80 -0.91
C MET A 364 -61.48 -56.70 -0.59
N MET A 365 -62.16 -55.60 -0.98
CA MET A 365 -63.62 -55.46 -0.85
C MET A 365 -64.37 -56.48 -1.72
N GLN A 366 -63.91 -56.71 -2.98
CA GLN A 366 -64.49 -57.75 -3.83
C GLN A 366 -64.35 -59.17 -3.23
N MET A 367 -63.18 -59.50 -2.68
CA MET A 367 -62.97 -60.77 -2.03
C MET A 367 -63.87 -60.93 -0.76
N MET A 368 -64.03 -59.86 0.02
CA MET A 368 -64.96 -59.92 1.19
C MET A 368 -66.43 -60.08 0.76
N GLN A 369 -66.80 -59.36 -0.34
CA GLN A 369 -68.13 -59.51 -0.90
C GLN A 369 -68.40 -60.91 -1.48
N GLN A 370 -67.40 -61.52 -2.09
CA GLN A 370 -67.45 -62.92 -2.54
C GLN A 370 -67.51 -63.93 -1.42
N GLN A 371 -66.78 -63.72 -0.32
CA GLN A 371 -66.87 -64.50 0.89
C GLN A 371 -68.24 -64.35 1.55
N ALA A 372 -68.81 -63.17 1.63
CA ALA A 372 -70.14 -62.96 2.18
C ALA A 372 -71.23 -63.65 1.34
N ASN A 373 -71.08 -63.58 0.00
CA ASN A 373 -72.01 -64.29 -0.89
C ASN A 373 -71.90 -65.83 -0.79
N ASN A 374 -70.66 -66.34 -0.61
CA ASN A 374 -70.43 -67.75 -0.39
C ASN A 374 -70.98 -68.23 0.97
N ALA A 375 -70.84 -67.41 2.02
CA ALA A 375 -71.39 -67.66 3.34
C ALA A 375 -72.94 -67.64 3.33
N ALA A 376 -73.54 -66.74 2.57
CA ALA A 376 -75.01 -66.73 2.36
C ALA A 376 -75.52 -67.93 1.58
N ALA A 377 -74.76 -68.41 0.59
CA ALA A 377 -75.08 -69.60 -0.18
C ALA A 377 -74.98 -70.88 0.69
N THR A 378 -74.01 -70.93 1.68
CA THR A 378 -73.88 -72.04 2.56
C THR A 378 -74.98 -72.07 3.69
N ALA A 379 -75.47 -70.86 4.04
CA ALA A 379 -76.56 -70.74 5.03
C ALA A 379 -77.93 -71.20 4.49
N THR A 380 -78.13 -71.17 3.10
CA THR A 380 -79.31 -71.60 2.47
C THR A 380 -79.34 -73.12 2.18
N ALA A 381 -78.28 -73.85 2.42
CA ALA A 381 -78.15 -75.29 2.22
C ALA A 381 -78.16 -76.10 3.52
N ALA A 382 -78.87 -75.63 4.53
CA ALA A 382 -79.07 -76.45 5.74
C ALA A 382 -80.17 -77.52 5.50
N PRO A 383 -79.94 -78.85 5.59
CA PRO A 383 -80.93 -79.85 5.39
C PRO A 383 -81.93 -79.90 6.54
N ALA A 384 -83.26 -80.09 6.12
CA ALA A 384 -84.34 -80.28 7.04
C ALA A 384 -84.04 -81.50 7.97
N ALA A 385 -84.27 -81.29 9.22
CA ALA A 385 -84.15 -82.36 10.26
C ALA A 385 -85.15 -83.45 9.92
N GLU A 386 -84.66 -84.64 9.81
CA GLU A 386 -85.40 -85.86 9.75
C GLU A 386 -85.77 -86.31 11.14
N GLU A 387 -87.07 -86.41 11.42
CA GLU A 387 -87.68 -86.98 12.62
C GLU A 387 -87.33 -88.47 12.68
N ALA A 388 -86.84 -88.95 13.84
CA ALA A 388 -86.71 -90.33 14.13
C ALA A 388 -87.89 -90.80 15.07
N PRO A 389 -88.56 -91.94 14.74
CA PRO A 389 -89.61 -92.43 15.60
C PRO A 389 -89.04 -93.21 16.82
N SER A 390 -89.74 -93.06 17.95
CA SER A 390 -89.65 -93.83 19.15
C SER A 390 -90.10 -95.31 18.93
N ALA A 391 -89.41 -96.28 19.53
CA ALA A 391 -89.96 -97.53 20.09
C ALA A 391 -88.96 -98.23 20.99
N GLU A 392 -89.46 -98.48 22.14
CA GLU A 392 -89.25 -99.51 23.16
C GLU A 392 -87.89 -99.79 23.73
#